data_4a9c4c18e211e9c9177cdcd5d55effe0
#
_entry.id   4a9c4c18e211e9c9177cdcd5d55effe0
#
_cell.length_a   1.000
_cell.length_b   1.000
_cell.length_c   1.000
_cell.angle_alpha   90.00
_cell.angle_beta   90.00
_cell.angle_gamma   90.00
#
_symmetry.space_group_name_H-M   'P 1'
#
loop_
_entity.id
_entity.type
_entity.pdbx_description
1 polymer ?
#
loop_
_entity_poly.entity_id
_entity_poly.type
_entity_poly.pdbx_seq_one_letter_code
_entity_poly.pdbx_strand_id
1 'polypeptide(L)'
;MSIPYSRTFLFGIPWYSLLIVLGVICAIWLAGLEEKRLGLPKDTALDVALVIVPCGIVGARLYFVLMSWELFAPNPISVLYVWQGGIAIYGAVIGGAIGAWIYARRKKLSFLTLADMVVPGLLLAQAIGRWGNYFNMEAYGPVIENHAFQFFPLGVQIPVQGGYEWHMATFFYESVWNLCGFVALWRLRKSQRHPGNLFCWYMLIYGSGRFVIEQLRQDSLMIGSLRASQYLSLILCAVAAVVLLWRACRMDSRMAFWQCLPPCLLAAVAVIARWFVLGNTAWYMLLVVIMLCCTVWAMAACGTGRTTTTVFLLPMLVWDVLCLRLADACPYEPFAQLLHAMVCSLTIPVLVWMLIQTVFLANPEQSTKEEREPCP
;
A
#
# COMPACT_ATOMS: atom_id res chain seq x y z
N MET A 1 -16.41 19.78 4.37
CA MET A 1 -16.77 18.97 5.53
C MET A 1 -16.18 19.67 6.74
N SER A 2 -17.01 20.13 7.63
CA SER A 2 -16.58 20.77 8.87
C SER A 2 -16.10 19.71 9.84
N ILE A 3 -15.24 20.11 10.77
CA ILE A 3 -14.68 19.22 11.81
C ILE A 3 -15.79 18.59 12.63
N PRO A 4 -15.63 17.33 13.06
CA PRO A 4 -16.55 16.72 13.99
C PRO A 4 -16.59 17.50 15.32
N TYR A 5 -17.77 17.74 15.84
CA TYR A 5 -17.98 18.48 17.08
C TYR A 5 -17.35 17.84 18.31
N SER A 6 -16.96 16.57 18.24
CA SER A 6 -16.39 15.82 19.35
C SER A 6 -15.34 14.84 18.88
N ARG A 7 -14.20 14.79 19.58
CA ARG A 7 -13.18 13.74 19.42
C ARG A 7 -13.62 12.42 20.04
N THR A 8 -14.62 12.47 20.91
CA THR A 8 -15.12 11.31 21.65
C THR A 8 -16.54 10.96 21.24
N PHE A 9 -16.82 9.66 21.24
CA PHE A 9 -18.15 9.06 21.12
C PHE A 9 -18.84 9.01 22.50
N LEU A 10 -19.90 8.25 22.65
CA LEU A 10 -20.59 8.05 23.93
C LEU A 10 -19.61 7.61 25.04
N PHE A 11 -19.83 8.05 26.27
CA PHE A 11 -19.02 7.72 27.47
C PHE A 11 -17.54 8.14 27.38
N GLY A 12 -17.18 9.12 26.53
CA GLY A 12 -15.82 9.62 26.43
C GLY A 12 -14.85 8.71 25.64
N ILE A 13 -15.36 7.69 24.96
CA ILE A 13 -14.54 6.80 24.13
C ILE A 13 -14.08 7.57 22.87
N PRO A 14 -12.76 7.63 22.57
CA PRO A 14 -12.29 8.28 21.36
C PRO A 14 -12.79 7.56 20.10
N TRP A 15 -13.25 8.32 19.10
CA TRP A 15 -13.62 7.78 17.79
C TRP A 15 -12.48 7.00 17.13
N TYR A 16 -11.26 7.46 17.32
CA TYR A 16 -10.06 6.78 16.84
C TYR A 16 -9.97 5.33 17.34
N SER A 17 -10.17 5.12 18.64
CA SER A 17 -10.14 3.78 19.23
C SER A 17 -11.25 2.87 18.71
N LEU A 18 -12.47 3.43 18.57
CA LEU A 18 -13.61 2.70 18.03
C LEU A 18 -13.37 2.22 16.59
N LEU A 19 -12.83 3.10 15.75
CA LEU A 19 -12.52 2.78 14.34
C LEU A 19 -11.40 1.75 14.22
N ILE A 20 -10.38 1.80 15.08
CA ILE A 20 -9.34 0.76 15.13
C ILE A 20 -9.95 -0.59 15.49
N VAL A 21 -10.76 -0.65 16.56
CA VAL A 21 -11.42 -1.90 16.99
C VAL A 21 -12.30 -2.44 15.87
N LEU A 22 -13.09 -1.58 15.22
CA LEU A 22 -13.92 -1.97 14.07
C LEU A 22 -13.05 -2.54 12.93
N GLY A 23 -11.94 -1.88 12.61
CA GLY A 23 -10.98 -2.36 11.59
C GLY A 23 -10.41 -3.74 11.94
N VAL A 24 -10.04 -3.96 13.19
CA VAL A 24 -9.54 -5.27 13.67
C VAL A 24 -10.62 -6.35 13.57
N ILE A 25 -11.87 -6.06 13.98
CA ILE A 25 -12.99 -7.00 13.85
C ILE A 25 -13.20 -7.38 12.37
N CYS A 26 -13.25 -6.39 11.49
CA CYS A 26 -13.39 -6.63 10.04
C CYS A 26 -12.22 -7.46 9.49
N ALA A 27 -10.98 -7.18 9.93
CA ALA A 27 -9.80 -7.93 9.49
C ALA A 27 -9.86 -9.40 9.95
N ILE A 28 -10.25 -9.67 11.20
CA ILE A 28 -10.41 -11.04 11.73
C ILE A 28 -11.52 -11.77 10.97
N TRP A 29 -12.66 -11.12 10.73
CA TRP A 29 -13.75 -11.71 9.97
C TRP A 29 -13.34 -12.10 8.54
N LEU A 30 -12.65 -11.20 7.84
CA LEU A 30 -12.12 -11.48 6.50
C LEU A 30 -11.06 -12.58 6.51
N ALA A 31 -10.16 -12.58 7.51
CA ALA A 31 -9.18 -13.64 7.68
C ALA A 31 -9.85 -15.01 7.92
N GLY A 32 -10.97 -15.07 8.63
CA GLY A 32 -11.77 -16.29 8.80
C GLY A 32 -12.39 -16.80 7.49
N LEU A 33 -12.75 -15.89 6.56
CA LEU A 33 -13.18 -16.29 5.21
C LEU A 33 -11.99 -16.85 4.39
N GLU A 34 -10.81 -16.25 4.52
CA GLU A 34 -9.59 -16.72 3.87
C GLU A 34 -9.07 -18.04 4.47
N GLU A 35 -9.17 -18.23 5.78
CA GLU A 35 -8.88 -19.49 6.49
C GLU A 35 -9.58 -20.67 5.82
N LYS A 36 -10.91 -20.52 5.60
CA LYS A 36 -11.72 -21.56 4.93
C LYS A 36 -11.27 -21.79 3.50
N ARG A 37 -10.95 -20.73 2.75
CA ARG A 37 -10.49 -20.80 1.37
C ARG A 37 -9.14 -21.50 1.23
N LEU A 38 -8.23 -21.21 2.17
CA LEU A 38 -6.87 -21.74 2.17
C LEU A 38 -6.77 -23.15 2.79
N GLY A 39 -7.89 -23.70 3.28
CA GLY A 39 -7.93 -25.01 3.93
C GLY A 39 -7.11 -25.08 5.24
N LEU A 40 -7.00 -23.95 5.93
CA LEU A 40 -6.29 -23.88 7.22
C LEU A 40 -7.16 -24.49 8.33
N PRO A 41 -6.55 -24.94 9.46
CA PRO A 41 -7.29 -25.41 10.61
C PRO A 41 -8.31 -24.39 11.11
N LYS A 42 -9.45 -24.86 11.60
CA LYS A 42 -10.51 -24.01 12.14
C LYS A 42 -9.96 -23.12 13.25
N ASP A 43 -10.46 -21.89 13.31
CA ASP A 43 -10.11 -20.88 14.30
C ASP A 43 -8.67 -20.32 14.18
N THR A 44 -7.93 -20.67 13.10
CA THR A 44 -6.58 -20.15 12.83
C THR A 44 -6.56 -18.63 12.76
N ALA A 45 -7.56 -18.01 12.15
CA ALA A 45 -7.66 -16.54 12.03
C ALA A 45 -7.77 -15.87 13.42
N LEU A 46 -8.57 -16.42 14.31
CA LEU A 46 -8.74 -15.93 15.67
C LEU A 46 -7.48 -16.15 16.51
N ASP A 47 -6.92 -17.36 16.46
CA ASP A 47 -5.67 -17.70 17.14
C ASP A 47 -4.52 -16.77 16.75
N VAL A 48 -4.38 -16.53 15.43
CA VAL A 48 -3.37 -15.62 14.89
C VAL A 48 -3.59 -14.20 15.40
N ALA A 49 -4.84 -13.71 15.41
CA ALA A 49 -5.15 -12.40 15.95
C ALA A 49 -4.82 -12.28 17.45
N LEU A 50 -5.15 -13.31 18.24
CA LEU A 50 -4.85 -13.37 19.67
C LEU A 50 -3.34 -13.37 19.98
N VAL A 51 -2.50 -13.75 19.03
CA VAL A 51 -1.04 -13.69 19.16
C VAL A 51 -0.49 -12.38 18.58
N ILE A 52 -0.91 -12.00 17.37
CA ILE A 52 -0.36 -10.81 16.67
C ILE A 52 -0.69 -9.53 17.43
N VAL A 53 -1.92 -9.37 17.93
CA VAL A 53 -2.35 -8.11 18.57
C VAL A 53 -1.55 -7.85 19.85
N PRO A 54 -1.46 -8.76 20.83
CA PRO A 54 -0.63 -8.54 22.01
C PRO A 54 0.87 -8.35 21.69
N CYS A 55 1.43 -9.19 20.80
CA CYS A 55 2.81 -9.05 20.38
C CYS A 55 3.06 -7.69 19.69
N GLY A 56 2.10 -7.23 18.90
CA GLY A 56 2.16 -5.91 18.29
C GLY A 56 2.14 -4.78 19.31
N ILE A 57 1.27 -4.84 20.32
CA ILE A 57 1.20 -3.83 21.40
C ILE A 57 2.51 -3.80 22.17
N VAL A 58 3.02 -4.96 22.59
CA VAL A 58 4.31 -5.07 23.30
C VAL A 58 5.45 -4.52 22.43
N GLY A 59 5.51 -4.92 21.16
CA GLY A 59 6.52 -4.44 20.22
C GLY A 59 6.45 -2.93 20.01
N ALA A 60 5.24 -2.37 19.86
CA ALA A 60 5.02 -0.93 19.72
C ALA A 60 5.54 -0.14 20.93
N ARG A 61 5.29 -0.65 22.13
CA ARG A 61 5.75 -0.03 23.36
C ARG A 61 7.26 -0.14 23.53
N LEU A 62 7.82 -1.33 23.33
CA LEU A 62 9.27 -1.55 23.42
C LEU A 62 10.05 -0.66 22.45
N TYR A 63 9.59 -0.58 21.21
CA TYR A 63 10.24 0.28 20.21
C TYR A 63 10.21 1.75 20.64
N PHE A 64 9.05 2.25 21.12
CA PHE A 64 8.93 3.63 21.58
C PHE A 64 9.85 3.91 22.79
N VAL A 65 9.87 3.00 23.77
CA VAL A 65 10.72 3.12 24.95
C VAL A 65 12.20 3.16 24.57
N LEU A 66 12.64 2.30 23.65
CA LEU A 66 14.01 2.26 23.17
C LEU A 66 14.43 3.55 22.46
N MET A 67 13.51 4.13 21.66
CA MET A 67 13.78 5.38 20.93
C MET A 67 13.68 6.64 21.81
N SER A 68 13.00 6.55 22.96
CA SER A 68 12.74 7.70 23.84
C SER A 68 13.10 7.37 25.29
N TRP A 69 14.20 6.66 25.49
CA TRP A 69 14.61 6.19 26.81
C TRP A 69 14.72 7.30 27.86
N GLU A 70 15.13 8.48 27.47
CA GLU A 70 15.26 9.64 28.35
C GLU A 70 13.98 10.01 29.08
N LEU A 71 12.80 9.76 28.46
CA LEU A 71 11.50 10.00 29.06
C LEU A 71 11.16 8.98 30.18
N PHE A 72 11.75 7.79 30.11
CA PHE A 72 11.45 6.68 31.01
C PHE A 72 12.53 6.49 32.10
N ALA A 73 13.73 7.00 31.88
CA ALA A 73 14.85 6.87 32.81
C ALA A 73 14.55 7.37 34.24
N PRO A 74 13.80 8.50 34.45
CA PRO A 74 13.46 8.96 35.79
C PRO A 74 12.45 8.06 36.51
N ASN A 75 11.60 7.35 35.78
CA ASN A 75 10.58 6.44 36.34
C ASN A 75 10.42 5.21 35.44
N PRO A 76 11.27 4.16 35.54
CA PRO A 76 11.23 3.00 34.67
C PRO A 76 9.92 2.22 34.68
N ILE A 77 9.14 2.28 35.76
CA ILE A 77 7.83 1.62 35.89
C ILE A 77 6.82 2.19 34.85
N SER A 78 7.00 3.44 34.43
CA SER A 78 6.16 4.08 33.41
C SER A 78 6.22 3.39 32.04
N VAL A 79 7.22 2.53 31.79
CA VAL A 79 7.28 1.65 30.61
C VAL A 79 6.03 0.78 30.49
N LEU A 80 5.42 0.36 31.61
CA LEU A 80 4.23 -0.48 31.62
C LEU A 80 2.93 0.28 31.36
N TYR A 81 2.94 1.62 31.41
CA TYR A 81 1.72 2.45 31.29
C TYR A 81 1.33 2.69 29.82
N VAL A 82 0.95 1.60 29.12
CA VAL A 82 0.60 1.64 27.69
C VAL A 82 -0.62 2.54 27.42
N TRP A 83 -1.52 2.68 28.40
CA TRP A 83 -2.72 3.52 28.31
C TRP A 83 -2.45 5.03 28.33
N GLN A 84 -1.24 5.45 28.67
CA GLN A 84 -0.81 6.84 28.61
C GLN A 84 -0.31 7.26 27.21
N GLY A 85 -0.37 6.35 26.24
CA GLY A 85 0.20 6.57 24.90
C GLY A 85 1.67 6.16 24.83
N GLY A 86 2.41 6.70 23.86
CA GLY A 86 3.81 6.34 23.63
C GLY A 86 3.95 4.93 23.05
N ILE A 87 3.36 4.73 21.88
CA ILE A 87 3.45 3.52 21.07
C ILE A 87 3.93 3.88 19.65
N ALA A 88 4.77 3.04 19.05
CA ALA A 88 5.34 3.27 17.75
C ALA A 88 4.87 2.20 16.75
N ILE A 89 4.39 2.63 15.59
CA ILE A 89 3.85 1.74 14.55
C ILE A 89 4.89 0.73 14.04
N TYR A 90 6.15 1.12 13.91
CA TYR A 90 7.21 0.21 13.49
C TYR A 90 7.40 -0.95 14.44
N GLY A 91 7.34 -0.66 15.75
CA GLY A 91 7.39 -1.69 16.78
C GLY A 91 6.18 -2.63 16.72
N ALA A 92 4.99 -2.10 16.42
CA ALA A 92 3.77 -2.91 16.25
C ALA A 92 3.92 -3.89 15.07
N VAL A 93 4.44 -3.43 13.94
CA VAL A 93 4.65 -4.28 12.75
C VAL A 93 5.68 -5.37 13.04
N ILE A 94 6.82 -5.01 13.64
CA ILE A 94 7.88 -5.97 13.99
C ILE A 94 7.36 -6.99 15.00
N GLY A 95 6.74 -6.53 16.10
CA GLY A 95 6.18 -7.41 17.13
C GLY A 95 5.10 -8.34 16.60
N GLY A 96 4.19 -7.80 15.78
CA GLY A 96 3.15 -8.58 15.10
C GLY A 96 3.72 -9.64 14.15
N ALA A 97 4.74 -9.29 13.35
CA ALA A 97 5.40 -10.22 12.46
C ALA A 97 6.14 -11.34 13.23
N ILE A 98 6.81 -11.01 14.32
CA ILE A 98 7.45 -11.99 15.21
C ILE A 98 6.38 -12.92 15.82
N GLY A 99 5.26 -12.37 16.31
CA GLY A 99 4.16 -13.15 16.84
C GLY A 99 3.58 -14.14 15.80
N ALA A 100 3.33 -13.64 14.59
CA ALA A 100 2.86 -14.48 13.48
C ALA A 100 3.87 -15.58 13.12
N TRP A 101 5.17 -15.26 13.11
CA TRP A 101 6.22 -16.22 12.83
C TRP A 101 6.31 -17.31 13.92
N ILE A 102 6.24 -16.93 15.21
CA ILE A 102 6.22 -17.88 16.34
C ILE A 102 5.01 -18.80 16.24
N TYR A 103 3.83 -18.25 15.97
CA TYR A 103 2.60 -19.03 15.78
C TYR A 103 2.75 -20.03 14.61
N ALA A 104 3.21 -19.54 13.44
CA ALA A 104 3.45 -20.37 12.27
C ALA A 104 4.37 -21.56 12.59
N ARG A 105 5.49 -21.30 13.28
CA ARG A 105 6.44 -22.35 13.69
C ARG A 105 5.83 -23.36 14.64
N ARG A 106 5.08 -22.91 15.66
CA ARG A 106 4.45 -23.80 16.65
C ARG A 106 3.37 -24.69 16.03
N LYS A 107 2.58 -24.14 15.11
CA LYS A 107 1.49 -24.86 14.43
C LYS A 107 1.94 -25.57 13.15
N LYS A 108 3.24 -25.50 12.79
CA LYS A 108 3.81 -26.06 11.55
C LYS A 108 3.11 -25.55 10.29
N LEU A 109 2.69 -24.28 10.30
CA LEU A 109 2.07 -23.61 9.17
C LEU A 109 3.10 -22.73 8.45
N SER A 110 2.86 -22.42 7.17
CA SER A 110 3.68 -21.46 6.44
C SER A 110 3.38 -20.04 6.90
N PHE A 111 4.41 -19.28 7.30
CA PHE A 111 4.28 -17.86 7.62
C PHE A 111 3.70 -17.06 6.45
N LEU A 112 4.13 -17.36 5.22
CA LEU A 112 3.65 -16.68 4.03
C LEU A 112 2.16 -16.97 3.74
N THR A 113 1.68 -18.17 4.05
CA THR A 113 0.25 -18.47 3.95
C THR A 113 -0.57 -17.70 4.98
N LEU A 114 -0.07 -17.55 6.21
CA LEU A 114 -0.72 -16.73 7.23
C LEU A 114 -0.69 -15.24 6.84
N ALA A 115 0.40 -14.77 6.26
CA ALA A 115 0.47 -13.39 5.74
C ALA A 115 -0.59 -13.17 4.65
N ASP A 116 -0.71 -14.08 3.67
CA ASP A 116 -1.72 -13.99 2.61
C ASP A 116 -3.16 -14.01 3.16
N MET A 117 -3.40 -14.74 4.26
CA MET A 117 -4.69 -14.77 4.94
C MET A 117 -5.05 -13.40 5.54
N VAL A 118 -4.08 -12.69 6.09
CA VAL A 118 -4.31 -11.47 6.89
C VAL A 118 -4.37 -10.20 6.02
N VAL A 119 -3.55 -10.11 4.96
CA VAL A 119 -3.32 -8.82 4.26
C VAL A 119 -4.55 -8.19 3.59
N PRO A 120 -5.56 -8.91 3.06
CA PRO A 120 -6.76 -8.24 2.56
C PRO A 120 -7.52 -7.52 3.68
N GLY A 121 -7.68 -8.19 4.82
CA GLY A 121 -8.30 -7.61 6.01
C GLY A 121 -7.51 -6.43 6.57
N LEU A 122 -6.18 -6.50 6.50
CA LEU A 122 -5.30 -5.42 6.95
C LEU A 122 -5.49 -4.13 6.13
N LEU A 123 -5.62 -4.22 4.79
CA LEU A 123 -5.90 -3.03 3.96
C LEU A 123 -7.26 -2.41 4.28
N LEU A 124 -8.28 -3.23 4.52
CA LEU A 124 -9.59 -2.71 4.93
C LEU A 124 -9.51 -2.04 6.30
N ALA A 125 -8.82 -2.66 7.27
CA ALA A 125 -8.62 -2.07 8.59
C ALA A 125 -7.85 -0.75 8.51
N GLN A 126 -6.84 -0.66 7.65
CA GLN A 126 -6.12 0.59 7.39
C GLN A 126 -7.03 1.66 6.77
N ALA A 127 -7.89 1.30 5.80
CA ALA A 127 -8.86 2.23 5.21
C ALA A 127 -9.82 2.81 6.27
N ILE A 128 -10.35 1.96 7.15
CA ILE A 128 -11.24 2.36 8.25
C ILE A 128 -10.48 3.22 9.26
N GLY A 129 -9.27 2.81 9.65
CA GLY A 129 -8.46 3.50 10.65
C GLY A 129 -8.07 4.93 10.26
N ARG A 130 -7.95 5.23 8.95
CA ARG A 130 -7.66 6.59 8.46
C ARG A 130 -8.74 7.62 8.82
N TRP A 131 -9.98 7.21 8.97
CA TRP A 131 -11.04 8.09 9.46
C TRP A 131 -10.82 8.51 10.93
N GLY A 132 -10.06 7.72 11.71
CA GLY A 132 -9.63 8.12 13.04
C GLY A 132 -8.78 9.39 13.03
N ASN A 133 -7.91 9.57 12.02
CA ASN A 133 -7.12 10.79 11.87
C ASN A 133 -8.00 12.03 11.65
N TYR A 134 -9.14 11.89 10.94
CA TYR A 134 -10.12 12.96 10.79
C TYR A 134 -10.66 13.43 12.15
N PHE A 135 -11.07 12.51 13.01
CA PHE A 135 -11.61 12.85 14.33
C PHE A 135 -10.54 13.41 15.27
N ASN A 136 -9.29 12.96 15.15
CA ASN A 136 -8.17 13.47 15.92
C ASN A 136 -7.63 14.80 15.38
N MET A 137 -8.04 15.21 14.18
CA MET A 137 -7.49 16.37 13.48
C MET A 137 -5.97 16.28 13.30
N GLU A 138 -5.50 15.16 12.80
CA GLU A 138 -4.09 14.87 12.56
C GLU A 138 -3.86 14.30 11.17
N ALA A 139 -2.60 14.24 10.72
CA ALA A 139 -2.22 13.68 9.43
C ALA A 139 -2.95 14.31 8.23
N TYR A 140 -3.15 15.62 8.27
CA TYR A 140 -3.63 16.41 7.15
C TYR A 140 -2.46 16.94 6.31
N GLY A 141 -2.77 17.38 5.09
CA GLY A 141 -1.80 17.91 4.14
C GLY A 141 -1.63 19.43 4.19
N PRO A 142 -0.98 20.01 3.18
CA PRO A 142 -0.78 21.46 3.07
C PRO A 142 -2.06 22.26 3.06
N VAL A 143 -1.95 23.54 3.38
CA VAL A 143 -3.06 24.52 3.30
C VAL A 143 -3.51 24.66 1.85
N ILE A 144 -4.82 24.73 1.64
CA ILE A 144 -5.44 25.00 0.34
C ILE A 144 -5.82 26.46 0.28
N GLU A 145 -5.03 27.28 -0.42
CA GLU A 145 -5.29 28.70 -0.59
C GLU A 145 -6.39 28.98 -1.63
N ASN A 146 -6.44 28.16 -2.70
CA ASN A 146 -7.39 28.36 -3.77
C ASN A 146 -8.81 27.89 -3.37
N HIS A 147 -9.74 28.84 -3.30
CA HIS A 147 -11.14 28.61 -2.92
C HIS A 147 -11.86 27.57 -3.79
N ALA A 148 -11.45 27.39 -5.05
CA ALA A 148 -12.04 26.38 -5.94
C ALA A 148 -11.84 24.95 -5.46
N PHE A 149 -10.83 24.70 -4.62
CA PHE A 149 -10.50 23.37 -4.06
C PHE A 149 -10.85 23.22 -2.57
N GLN A 150 -11.46 24.26 -1.96
CA GLN A 150 -11.86 24.28 -0.55
C GLN A 150 -13.18 23.54 -0.32
N PHE A 151 -13.25 22.27 -0.69
CA PHE A 151 -14.40 21.41 -0.44
C PHE A 151 -13.96 19.96 -0.22
N PHE A 152 -14.79 19.20 0.51
CA PHE A 152 -14.60 17.75 0.62
C PHE A 152 -15.03 17.07 -0.69
N PRO A 153 -14.24 16.12 -1.27
CA PRO A 153 -13.16 15.37 -0.64
C PRO A 153 -11.73 15.92 -0.83
N LEU A 154 -11.55 17.05 -1.50
CA LEU A 154 -10.21 17.60 -1.73
C LEU A 154 -9.62 18.23 -0.47
N GLY A 155 -10.44 18.90 0.32
CA GLY A 155 -10.00 19.55 1.54
C GLY A 155 -10.88 19.24 2.75
N VAL A 156 -10.33 19.53 3.93
CA VAL A 156 -10.98 19.48 5.22
C VAL A 156 -10.63 20.75 6.00
N GLN A 157 -11.60 21.29 6.73
CA GLN A 157 -11.37 22.43 7.62
C GLN A 157 -10.69 21.95 8.91
N ILE A 158 -9.62 22.63 9.28
CA ILE A 158 -8.89 22.40 10.53
C ILE A 158 -8.97 23.68 11.39
N PRO A 159 -9.27 23.59 12.69
CA PRO A 159 -9.30 24.75 13.57
C PRO A 159 -7.89 25.26 13.81
N VAL A 160 -7.71 26.56 13.66
CA VAL A 160 -6.50 27.30 13.97
C VAL A 160 -6.82 28.48 14.89
N GLN A 161 -5.79 29.12 15.46
CA GLN A 161 -6.01 30.33 16.26
C GLN A 161 -6.63 31.42 15.39
N GLY A 162 -7.89 31.76 15.67
CA GLY A 162 -8.61 32.82 14.93
C GLY A 162 -9.61 32.32 13.88
N GLY A 163 -9.78 31.00 13.67
CA GLY A 163 -10.76 30.52 12.70
C GLY A 163 -10.52 29.09 12.22
N TYR A 164 -10.69 28.89 10.93
CA TYR A 164 -10.50 27.58 10.25
C TYR A 164 -9.65 27.77 9.02
N GLU A 165 -8.74 26.83 8.78
CA GLU A 165 -7.99 26.73 7.54
C GLU A 165 -8.37 25.46 6.78
N TRP A 166 -8.33 25.55 5.44
CA TRP A 166 -8.56 24.41 4.59
C TRP A 166 -7.25 23.68 4.31
N HIS A 167 -7.19 22.42 4.66
CA HIS A 167 -6.04 21.54 4.42
C HIS A 167 -6.42 20.38 3.52
N MET A 168 -5.46 19.82 2.78
CA MET A 168 -5.68 18.63 1.97
C MET A 168 -6.07 17.44 2.85
N ALA A 169 -7.13 16.73 2.44
CA ALA A 169 -7.72 15.62 3.19
C ALA A 169 -6.93 14.30 2.98
N THR A 170 -5.65 14.28 3.36
CA THR A 170 -4.74 13.12 3.11
C THR A 170 -5.22 11.83 3.74
N PHE A 171 -5.91 11.90 4.89
CA PHE A 171 -6.55 10.75 5.52
C PHE A 171 -7.58 10.09 4.59
N PHE A 172 -8.37 10.90 3.86
CA PHE A 172 -9.38 10.42 2.92
C PHE A 172 -8.71 9.80 1.69
N TYR A 173 -7.68 10.42 1.14
CA TYR A 173 -6.96 9.88 -0.01
C TYR A 173 -6.35 8.51 0.31
N GLU A 174 -5.72 8.37 1.49
CA GLU A 174 -5.16 7.10 1.93
C GLU A 174 -6.24 6.06 2.21
N SER A 175 -7.39 6.47 2.76
CA SER A 175 -8.53 5.59 2.97
C SER A 175 -9.07 5.03 1.64
N VAL A 176 -9.28 5.88 0.65
CA VAL A 176 -9.75 5.46 -0.69
C VAL A 176 -8.72 4.55 -1.36
N TRP A 177 -7.42 4.91 -1.31
CA TRP A 177 -6.36 4.07 -1.86
C TRP A 177 -6.35 2.67 -1.25
N ASN A 178 -6.40 2.58 0.08
CA ASN A 178 -6.41 1.31 0.79
C ASN A 178 -7.69 0.50 0.51
N LEU A 179 -8.83 1.16 0.35
CA LEU A 179 -10.08 0.51 -0.03
C LEU A 179 -10.02 -0.06 -1.46
N CYS A 180 -9.49 0.70 -2.42
CA CYS A 180 -9.25 0.22 -3.78
C CYS A 180 -8.26 -0.96 -3.78
N GLY A 181 -7.19 -0.84 -3.00
CA GLY A 181 -6.21 -1.92 -2.79
C GLY A 181 -6.83 -3.17 -2.18
N PHE A 182 -7.71 -3.02 -1.19
CA PHE A 182 -8.48 -4.12 -0.62
C PHE A 182 -9.32 -4.83 -1.70
N VAL A 183 -10.08 -4.09 -2.50
CA VAL A 183 -10.90 -4.66 -3.58
C VAL A 183 -10.02 -5.39 -4.60
N ALA A 184 -8.87 -4.83 -4.95
CA ALA A 184 -7.91 -5.47 -5.84
C ALA A 184 -7.38 -6.78 -5.27
N LEU A 185 -6.89 -6.80 -4.01
CA LEU A 185 -6.41 -8.01 -3.35
C LEU A 185 -7.52 -9.05 -3.18
N TRP A 186 -8.74 -8.60 -2.84
CA TRP A 186 -9.89 -9.49 -2.68
C TRP A 186 -10.28 -10.21 -3.97
N ARG A 187 -10.08 -9.57 -5.13
CA ARG A 187 -10.25 -10.21 -6.44
C ARG A 187 -9.07 -11.10 -6.81
N LEU A 188 -7.84 -10.62 -6.60
CA LEU A 188 -6.61 -11.34 -6.95
C LEU A 188 -6.39 -12.62 -6.13
N ARG A 189 -6.92 -12.70 -4.88
CA ARG A 189 -6.67 -13.83 -3.97
C ARG A 189 -6.99 -15.20 -4.55
N LYS A 190 -8.00 -15.27 -5.44
CA LYS A 190 -8.43 -16.54 -6.05
C LYS A 190 -7.48 -17.04 -7.14
N SER A 191 -6.73 -16.13 -7.77
CA SER A 191 -5.78 -16.45 -8.85
C SER A 191 -4.36 -16.73 -8.36
N GLN A 192 -4.07 -16.46 -7.07
CA GLN A 192 -2.72 -16.66 -6.53
C GLN A 192 -2.47 -18.13 -6.19
N ARG A 193 -1.43 -18.72 -6.82
CA ARG A 193 -1.07 -20.14 -6.66
C ARG A 193 0.02 -20.35 -5.60
N HIS A 194 0.89 -19.36 -5.40
CA HIS A 194 2.05 -19.50 -4.48
C HIS A 194 1.82 -18.73 -3.18
N PRO A 195 2.10 -19.35 -2.02
CA PRO A 195 2.06 -18.67 -0.73
C PRO A 195 2.97 -17.43 -0.71
N GLY A 196 2.46 -16.33 -0.18
CA GLY A 196 3.17 -15.05 -0.10
C GLY A 196 3.01 -14.13 -1.32
N ASN A 197 2.34 -14.57 -2.39
CA ASN A 197 2.10 -13.71 -3.54
C ASN A 197 1.14 -12.57 -3.18
N LEU A 198 0.08 -12.85 -2.45
CA LEU A 198 -0.89 -11.84 -2.04
C LEU A 198 -0.25 -10.84 -1.08
N PHE A 199 0.65 -11.30 -0.21
CA PHE A 199 1.46 -10.44 0.65
C PHE A 199 2.41 -9.53 -0.17
N CYS A 200 3.04 -10.05 -1.23
CA CYS A 200 3.84 -9.21 -2.14
C CYS A 200 2.98 -8.14 -2.83
N TRP A 201 1.79 -8.49 -3.30
CA TRP A 201 0.85 -7.52 -3.87
C TRP A 201 0.41 -6.45 -2.85
N TYR A 202 0.17 -6.85 -1.61
CA TYR A 202 -0.09 -5.92 -0.52
C TYR A 202 1.07 -4.92 -0.34
N MET A 203 2.31 -5.40 -0.28
CA MET A 203 3.49 -4.54 -0.15
C MET A 203 3.60 -3.54 -1.30
N LEU A 204 3.32 -3.97 -2.54
CA LEU A 204 3.31 -3.07 -3.71
C LEU A 204 2.22 -2.02 -3.62
N ILE A 205 0.97 -2.42 -3.36
CA ILE A 205 -0.19 -1.53 -3.33
C ILE A 205 -0.08 -0.55 -2.16
N TYR A 206 0.17 -1.05 -0.96
CA TYR A 206 0.28 -0.20 0.22
C TYR A 206 1.53 0.70 0.16
N GLY A 207 2.68 0.13 -0.23
CA GLY A 207 3.94 0.86 -0.30
C GLY A 207 3.89 1.99 -1.32
N SER A 208 3.32 1.78 -2.52
CA SER A 208 3.19 2.83 -3.53
C SER A 208 2.27 3.96 -3.06
N GLY A 209 1.11 3.66 -2.49
CA GLY A 209 0.22 4.67 -1.93
C GLY A 209 0.85 5.44 -0.77
N ARG A 210 1.51 4.72 0.13
CA ARG A 210 2.20 5.33 1.27
C ARG A 210 3.34 6.26 0.84
N PHE A 211 4.12 5.86 -0.16
CA PHE A 211 5.18 6.68 -0.71
C PHE A 211 4.68 8.04 -1.20
N VAL A 212 3.54 8.03 -1.91
CA VAL A 212 2.93 9.24 -2.48
C VAL A 212 2.30 10.12 -1.40
N ILE A 213 1.45 9.54 -0.56
CA ILE A 213 0.67 10.29 0.42
C ILE A 213 1.57 10.90 1.50
N GLU A 214 2.66 10.21 1.83
CA GLU A 214 3.63 10.73 2.79
C GLU A 214 4.26 12.05 2.34
N GLN A 215 4.39 12.32 1.05
CA GLN A 215 4.89 13.61 0.56
C GLN A 215 3.99 14.79 0.92
N LEU A 216 2.69 14.53 1.04
CA LEU A 216 1.71 15.55 1.38
C LEU A 216 1.60 15.79 2.89
N ARG A 217 2.15 14.92 3.72
CA ARG A 217 2.05 15.07 5.18
C ARG A 217 3.10 16.07 5.68
N GLN A 218 2.72 16.91 6.64
CA GLN A 218 3.62 17.91 7.24
C GLN A 218 4.34 17.39 8.48
N ASP A 219 3.84 16.32 9.11
CA ASP A 219 4.27 15.79 10.40
C ASP A 219 5.25 14.61 10.32
N SER A 220 5.94 14.42 9.20
CA SER A 220 6.76 13.23 8.95
C SER A 220 8.23 13.44 9.31
N LEU A 221 8.85 12.38 9.84
CA LEU A 221 10.29 12.35 10.15
C LEU A 221 11.12 12.34 8.86
N MET A 222 11.99 13.35 8.69
CA MET A 222 12.89 13.46 7.53
C MET A 222 14.22 12.74 7.77
N ILE A 223 14.67 11.99 6.76
CA ILE A 223 16.00 11.39 6.70
C ILE A 223 16.63 11.86 5.38
N GLY A 224 17.48 12.87 5.44
CA GLY A 224 18.01 13.52 4.24
C GLY A 224 16.90 14.19 3.42
N SER A 225 16.81 13.90 2.13
CA SER A 225 15.83 14.46 1.21
C SER A 225 14.48 13.73 1.20
N LEU A 226 14.38 12.56 1.79
CA LEU A 226 13.17 11.73 1.85
C LEU A 226 12.72 11.49 3.28
N ARG A 227 11.44 11.15 3.44
CA ARG A 227 10.89 10.77 4.73
C ARG A 227 11.19 9.30 5.04
N ALA A 228 11.38 8.97 6.32
CA ALA A 228 11.70 7.61 6.76
C ALA A 228 10.74 6.54 6.21
N SER A 229 9.45 6.85 6.19
CA SER A 229 8.41 5.96 5.64
C SER A 229 8.52 5.76 4.13
N GLN A 230 9.06 6.72 3.39
CA GLN A 230 9.25 6.61 1.94
C GLN A 230 10.39 5.64 1.60
N TYR A 231 11.51 5.69 2.34
CA TYR A 231 12.58 4.69 2.19
C TYR A 231 12.06 3.27 2.44
N LEU A 232 11.32 3.08 3.53
CA LEU A 232 10.74 1.77 3.82
C LEU A 232 9.78 1.32 2.72
N SER A 233 8.92 2.21 2.22
CA SER A 233 7.98 1.91 1.13
C SER A 233 8.70 1.50 -0.15
N LEU A 234 9.78 2.19 -0.53
CA LEU A 234 10.60 1.83 -1.70
C LEU A 234 11.24 0.45 -1.53
N ILE A 235 11.81 0.16 -0.36
CA ILE A 235 12.42 -1.15 -0.09
C ILE A 235 11.37 -2.26 -0.18
N LEU A 236 10.21 -2.08 0.46
CA LEU A 236 9.12 -3.07 0.42
C LEU A 236 8.61 -3.31 -1.00
N CYS A 237 8.41 -2.25 -1.78
CA CYS A 237 7.99 -2.35 -3.18
C CYS A 237 9.05 -3.06 -4.03
N ALA A 238 10.33 -2.72 -3.86
CA ALA A 238 11.43 -3.35 -4.60
C ALA A 238 11.53 -4.85 -4.29
N VAL A 239 11.51 -5.22 -3.01
CA VAL A 239 11.54 -6.62 -2.57
C VAL A 239 10.34 -7.40 -3.13
N ALA A 240 9.13 -6.84 -3.02
CA ALA A 240 7.93 -7.48 -3.53
C ALA A 240 7.97 -7.67 -5.05
N ALA A 241 8.38 -6.64 -5.80
CA ALA A 241 8.53 -6.71 -7.25
C ALA A 241 9.56 -7.79 -7.66
N VAL A 242 10.75 -7.79 -7.02
CA VAL A 242 11.79 -8.79 -7.28
C VAL A 242 11.29 -10.21 -7.01
N VAL A 243 10.60 -10.44 -5.88
CA VAL A 243 10.08 -11.77 -5.53
C VAL A 243 9.02 -12.23 -6.54
N LEU A 244 8.08 -11.37 -6.91
CA LEU A 244 7.04 -11.70 -7.89
C LEU A 244 7.63 -11.98 -9.28
N LEU A 245 8.55 -11.13 -9.75
CA LEU A 245 9.24 -11.33 -11.01
C LEU A 245 10.09 -12.62 -11.01
N TRP A 246 10.85 -12.87 -9.94
CA TRP A 246 11.65 -14.09 -9.82
C TRP A 246 10.78 -15.35 -9.85
N ARG A 247 9.62 -15.35 -9.17
CA ARG A 247 8.66 -16.45 -9.23
C ARG A 247 8.06 -16.61 -10.61
N ALA A 248 7.67 -15.53 -11.26
CA ALA A 248 7.16 -15.55 -12.62
C ALA A 248 8.20 -16.13 -13.60
N CYS A 249 9.46 -15.73 -13.50
CA CYS A 249 10.55 -16.22 -14.37
C CYS A 249 10.90 -17.70 -14.16
N ARG A 250 10.72 -18.23 -12.95
CA ARG A 250 10.94 -19.67 -12.69
C ARG A 250 9.91 -20.57 -13.35
N MET A 251 8.71 -20.05 -13.61
CA MET A 251 7.63 -20.82 -14.19
C MET A 251 7.71 -20.92 -15.72
N ASP A 252 8.37 -19.96 -16.40
CA ASP A 252 8.60 -20.09 -17.83
C ASP A 252 9.64 -19.10 -18.40
N SER A 253 10.61 -19.66 -19.07
CA SER A 253 11.63 -19.08 -19.97
C SER A 253 12.41 -17.83 -19.51
N ARG A 254 13.73 -18.00 -19.49
CA ARG A 254 14.74 -16.94 -19.32
C ARG A 254 14.56 -15.76 -20.31
N MET A 255 13.92 -15.98 -21.44
CA MET A 255 13.70 -14.97 -22.46
C MET A 255 12.70 -13.89 -22.01
N ALA A 256 11.61 -14.26 -21.34
CA ALA A 256 10.61 -13.29 -20.86
C ALA A 256 11.19 -12.34 -19.80
N PHE A 257 12.09 -12.82 -18.95
CA PHE A 257 12.78 -12.00 -17.94
C PHE A 257 13.60 -10.86 -18.59
N TRP A 258 14.44 -11.19 -19.56
CA TRP A 258 15.30 -10.21 -20.23
C TRP A 258 14.54 -9.20 -21.08
N GLN A 259 13.34 -9.57 -21.55
CA GLN A 259 12.45 -8.65 -22.27
C GLN A 259 11.70 -7.69 -21.34
N CYS A 260 11.39 -8.11 -20.12
CA CYS A 260 10.63 -7.33 -19.14
C CYS A 260 11.51 -6.46 -18.23
N LEU A 261 12.78 -6.82 -18.04
CA LEU A 261 13.71 -6.09 -17.16
C LEU A 261 13.93 -4.63 -17.61
N PRO A 262 14.17 -4.33 -18.92
CA PRO A 262 14.40 -2.95 -19.35
C PRO A 262 13.23 -1.98 -19.07
N PRO A 263 11.96 -2.30 -19.37
CA PRO A 263 10.85 -1.41 -19.04
C PRO A 263 10.65 -1.22 -17.53
N CYS A 264 10.90 -2.23 -16.71
CA CYS A 264 10.86 -2.09 -15.24
C CYS A 264 11.96 -1.19 -14.70
N LEU A 265 13.19 -1.33 -15.22
CA LEU A 265 14.31 -0.45 -14.86
C LEU A 265 14.05 0.98 -15.33
N LEU A 266 13.53 1.17 -16.55
CA LEU A 266 13.15 2.49 -17.06
C LEU A 266 12.04 3.13 -16.24
N ALA A 267 11.04 2.35 -15.79
CA ALA A 267 9.99 2.82 -14.89
C ALA A 267 10.58 3.28 -13.54
N ALA A 268 11.46 2.48 -12.96
CA ALA A 268 12.15 2.84 -11.72
C ALA A 268 13.03 4.09 -11.89
N VAL A 269 13.79 4.17 -13.00
CA VAL A 269 14.63 5.34 -13.31
C VAL A 269 13.77 6.58 -13.55
N ALA A 270 12.61 6.47 -14.23
CA ALA A 270 11.70 7.59 -14.45
C ALA A 270 11.13 8.14 -13.14
N VAL A 271 10.75 7.25 -12.20
CA VAL A 271 10.28 7.65 -10.87
C VAL A 271 11.40 8.33 -10.07
N ILE A 272 12.63 7.80 -10.14
CA ILE A 272 13.80 8.37 -9.46
C ILE A 272 14.20 9.70 -10.12
N ALA A 273 14.26 9.76 -11.45
CA ALA A 273 14.64 10.96 -12.19
C ALA A 273 13.64 12.10 -11.97
N ARG A 274 12.34 11.80 -11.91
CA ARG A 274 11.32 12.79 -11.53
C ARG A 274 11.59 13.39 -10.16
N TRP A 275 12.07 12.59 -9.23
CA TRP A 275 12.39 13.03 -7.87
C TRP A 275 13.55 14.02 -7.82
N PHE A 276 14.57 13.80 -8.68
CA PHE A 276 15.78 14.63 -8.70
C PHE A 276 15.73 15.83 -9.66
N VAL A 277 14.82 15.80 -10.66
CA VAL A 277 14.74 16.83 -11.73
C VAL A 277 13.43 17.60 -11.62
N LEU A 278 13.18 18.19 -10.48
CA LEU A 278 12.03 19.04 -10.14
C LEU A 278 12.02 20.38 -10.92
N GLY A 279 12.00 20.37 -12.23
CA GLY A 279 11.96 21.63 -13.00
C GLY A 279 11.71 21.50 -14.49
N ASN A 280 11.72 20.30 -15.05
CA ASN A 280 11.59 20.17 -16.49
C ASN A 280 10.55 19.13 -16.89
N THR A 281 9.30 19.58 -17.03
CA THR A 281 8.15 18.75 -17.43
C THR A 281 8.37 18.05 -18.78
N ALA A 282 9.14 18.62 -19.70
CA ALA A 282 9.42 18.04 -21.01
C ALA A 282 10.20 16.72 -20.92
N TRP A 283 11.20 16.62 -20.06
CA TRP A 283 11.98 15.39 -19.86
C TRP A 283 11.16 14.29 -19.21
N TYR A 284 10.26 14.66 -18.31
CA TYR A 284 9.33 13.73 -17.70
C TYR A 284 8.34 13.13 -18.71
N MET A 285 7.75 13.98 -19.55
CA MET A 285 6.86 13.53 -20.64
C MET A 285 7.60 12.59 -21.61
N LEU A 286 8.85 12.90 -21.96
CA LEU A 286 9.67 12.03 -22.80
C LEU A 286 9.92 10.67 -22.15
N LEU A 287 10.25 10.62 -20.85
CA LEU A 287 10.45 9.39 -20.10
C LEU A 287 9.17 8.55 -20.02
N VAL A 288 8.01 9.16 -19.78
CA VAL A 288 6.70 8.47 -19.79
C VAL A 288 6.41 7.88 -21.18
N VAL A 289 6.65 8.64 -22.25
CA VAL A 289 6.46 8.16 -23.62
C VAL A 289 7.41 6.98 -23.93
N ILE A 290 8.68 7.05 -23.53
CA ILE A 290 9.65 5.95 -23.70
C ILE A 290 9.18 4.71 -22.92
N MET A 291 8.72 4.86 -21.67
CA MET A 291 8.16 3.76 -20.89
C MET A 291 6.97 3.10 -21.58
N LEU A 292 6.06 3.91 -22.12
CA LEU A 292 4.88 3.42 -22.84
C LEU A 292 5.29 2.66 -24.11
N CYS A 293 6.22 3.20 -24.89
CA CYS A 293 6.76 2.53 -26.07
C CYS A 293 7.44 1.19 -25.72
N CYS A 294 8.24 1.16 -24.65
CA CYS A 294 8.88 -0.08 -24.18
C CYS A 294 7.86 -1.11 -23.68
N THR A 295 6.77 -0.67 -23.01
CA THR A 295 5.71 -1.55 -22.54
C THR A 295 4.92 -2.14 -23.71
N VAL A 296 4.55 -1.32 -24.69
CA VAL A 296 3.88 -1.77 -25.93
C VAL A 296 4.78 -2.73 -26.71
N TRP A 297 6.07 -2.44 -26.81
CA TRP A 297 7.02 -3.32 -27.48
C TRP A 297 7.19 -4.65 -26.77
N ALA A 298 7.32 -4.66 -25.45
CA ALA A 298 7.42 -5.88 -24.64
C ALA A 298 6.17 -6.77 -24.80
N MET A 299 4.98 -6.16 -24.85
CA MET A 299 3.72 -6.87 -25.08
C MET A 299 3.60 -7.43 -26.50
N ALA A 300 4.03 -6.69 -27.50
CA ALA A 300 4.06 -7.16 -28.89
C ALA A 300 5.04 -8.34 -29.07
N ALA A 301 6.19 -8.30 -28.38
CA ALA A 301 7.19 -9.36 -28.42
C ALA A 301 6.73 -10.64 -27.71
N CYS A 302 5.89 -10.55 -26.69
CA CYS A 302 5.39 -11.70 -25.94
C CYS A 302 4.16 -12.40 -26.56
N GLY A 303 3.63 -11.91 -27.68
CA GLY A 303 2.54 -12.58 -28.42
C GLY A 303 1.19 -12.68 -27.69
N THR A 304 0.99 -11.86 -26.66
CA THR A 304 -0.22 -11.89 -25.84
C THR A 304 -1.45 -11.37 -26.57
N GLY A 305 -2.58 -12.02 -26.37
CA GLY A 305 -3.83 -11.72 -27.05
C GLY A 305 -4.23 -10.23 -26.95
N ARG A 306 -4.43 -9.63 -28.11
CA ARG A 306 -4.70 -8.19 -28.31
C ARG A 306 -5.82 -7.61 -27.46
N THR A 307 -6.78 -8.44 -27.02
CA THR A 307 -7.99 -7.97 -26.32
C THR A 307 -7.75 -7.58 -24.86
N THR A 308 -7.01 -8.38 -24.10
CA THR A 308 -6.78 -8.10 -22.66
C THR A 308 -5.90 -6.88 -22.46
N THR A 309 -4.92 -6.73 -23.33
CA THR A 309 -3.94 -5.64 -23.30
C THR A 309 -4.60 -4.29 -23.63
N THR A 310 -5.46 -4.27 -24.65
CA THR A 310 -6.14 -3.04 -25.11
C THR A 310 -7.16 -2.54 -24.08
N VAL A 311 -7.86 -3.46 -23.41
CA VAL A 311 -8.90 -3.12 -22.41
C VAL A 311 -8.32 -2.45 -21.17
N PHE A 312 -7.08 -2.77 -20.77
CA PHE A 312 -6.47 -2.20 -19.58
C PHE A 312 -5.50 -1.05 -19.86
N LEU A 313 -4.72 -1.15 -20.94
CA LEU A 313 -3.72 -0.12 -21.28
C LEU A 313 -4.34 1.18 -21.78
N LEU A 314 -5.33 1.10 -22.64
CA LEU A 314 -5.92 2.29 -23.24
C LEU A 314 -6.59 3.21 -22.20
N PRO A 315 -7.46 2.69 -21.30
CA PRO A 315 -8.01 3.50 -20.22
C PRO A 315 -6.95 4.06 -19.27
N MET A 316 -5.89 3.31 -19.01
CA MET A 316 -4.80 3.73 -18.14
C MET A 316 -3.97 4.84 -18.80
N LEU A 317 -3.64 4.72 -20.07
CA LEU A 317 -3.00 5.76 -20.88
C LEU A 317 -3.82 7.05 -20.91
N VAL A 318 -5.13 6.91 -21.15
CA VAL A 318 -6.07 8.05 -21.14
C VAL A 318 -6.09 8.69 -19.76
N TRP A 319 -6.11 7.90 -18.70
CA TRP A 319 -6.07 8.39 -17.32
C TRP A 319 -4.76 9.12 -17.00
N ASP A 320 -3.61 8.55 -17.38
CA ASP A 320 -2.30 9.15 -17.17
C ASP A 320 -2.18 10.48 -17.91
N VAL A 321 -2.59 10.52 -19.18
CA VAL A 321 -2.61 11.77 -19.97
C VAL A 321 -3.57 12.80 -19.37
N LEU A 322 -4.74 12.38 -18.91
CA LEU A 322 -5.72 13.26 -18.28
C LEU A 322 -5.16 13.85 -16.99
N CYS A 323 -4.57 13.03 -16.11
CA CYS A 323 -3.96 13.47 -14.87
C CYS A 323 -2.79 14.42 -15.12
N LEU A 324 -1.94 14.14 -16.11
CA LEU A 324 -0.84 15.03 -16.49
C LEU A 324 -1.35 16.37 -17.02
N ARG A 325 -2.38 16.36 -17.87
CA ARG A 325 -3.02 17.59 -18.37
C ARG A 325 -3.69 18.41 -17.26
N LEU A 326 -4.36 17.72 -16.33
CA LEU A 326 -4.96 18.39 -15.17
C LEU A 326 -3.89 18.95 -14.24
N ALA A 327 -2.76 18.26 -14.08
CA ALA A 327 -1.64 18.75 -13.29
C ALA A 327 -0.99 19.98 -13.91
N ASP A 328 -0.79 19.99 -15.24
CA ASP A 328 -0.24 21.13 -15.97
C ASP A 328 -1.20 22.34 -15.98
N ALA A 329 -2.50 22.08 -16.00
CA ALA A 329 -3.54 23.13 -15.95
C ALA A 329 -3.84 23.63 -14.52
N CYS A 330 -3.34 22.94 -13.48
CA CYS A 330 -3.62 23.27 -12.10
C CYS A 330 -2.63 24.32 -11.59
N PRO A 331 -3.07 25.54 -11.26
CA PRO A 331 -2.20 26.60 -10.74
C PRO A 331 -1.72 26.32 -9.32
N TYR A 332 -2.26 25.29 -8.65
CA TYR A 332 -1.93 24.90 -7.29
C TYR A 332 -0.91 23.76 -7.26
N GLU A 333 0.34 24.10 -7.05
CA GLU A 333 1.50 23.20 -7.14
C GLU A 333 1.39 21.92 -6.28
N PRO A 334 0.93 21.92 -5.01
CA PRO A 334 0.76 20.71 -4.23
C PRO A 334 -0.26 19.73 -4.84
N PHE A 335 -1.32 20.22 -5.46
CA PHE A 335 -2.32 19.36 -6.11
C PHE A 335 -1.81 18.79 -7.43
N ALA A 336 -1.07 19.59 -8.20
CA ALA A 336 -0.36 19.12 -9.38
C ALA A 336 0.64 18.00 -9.03
N GLN A 337 1.41 18.18 -7.95
CA GLN A 337 2.33 17.15 -7.43
C GLN A 337 1.58 15.87 -7.00
N LEU A 338 0.42 15.99 -6.35
CA LEU A 338 -0.43 14.85 -6.00
C LEU A 338 -0.88 14.08 -7.24
N LEU A 339 -1.41 14.76 -8.26
CA LEU A 339 -1.85 14.15 -9.51
C LEU A 339 -0.70 13.42 -10.21
N HIS A 340 0.46 14.05 -10.34
CA HIS A 340 1.65 13.42 -10.89
C HIS A 340 2.08 12.17 -10.09
N ALA A 341 2.02 12.25 -8.77
CA ALA A 341 2.38 11.16 -7.90
C ALA A 341 1.37 10.00 -7.96
N MET A 342 0.07 10.29 -8.11
CA MET A 342 -0.97 9.26 -8.33
C MET A 342 -0.75 8.51 -9.65
N VAL A 343 -0.38 9.20 -10.73
CA VAL A 343 0.00 8.57 -12.00
C VAL A 343 1.14 7.58 -11.78
N CYS A 344 2.23 8.01 -11.14
CA CYS A 344 3.38 7.15 -10.89
C CYS A 344 3.04 5.93 -9.99
N SER A 345 2.19 6.12 -8.97
CA SER A 345 1.83 5.04 -8.04
C SER A 345 0.88 4.00 -8.63
N LEU A 346 0.02 4.39 -9.56
CA LEU A 346 -0.85 3.47 -10.30
C LEU A 346 -0.11 2.73 -11.41
N THR A 347 0.80 3.42 -12.11
CA THR A 347 1.54 2.84 -13.24
C THR A 347 2.41 1.67 -12.82
N ILE A 348 3.11 1.76 -11.67
CA ILE A 348 4.04 0.71 -11.23
C ILE A 348 3.33 -0.62 -10.93
N PRO A 349 2.29 -0.69 -10.07
CA PRO A 349 1.59 -1.95 -9.81
C PRO A 349 0.93 -2.54 -11.05
N VAL A 350 0.39 -1.71 -11.94
CA VAL A 350 -0.25 -2.18 -13.17
C VAL A 350 0.79 -2.70 -14.17
N LEU A 351 1.95 -2.05 -14.32
CA LEU A 351 3.05 -2.55 -15.13
C LEU A 351 3.55 -3.91 -14.61
N VAL A 352 3.75 -4.05 -13.31
CA VAL A 352 4.14 -5.33 -12.70
C VAL A 352 3.06 -6.39 -12.93
N TRP A 353 1.79 -6.04 -12.77
CA TRP A 353 0.67 -6.95 -13.03
C TRP A 353 0.60 -7.38 -14.50
N MET A 354 0.77 -6.45 -15.45
CA MET A 354 0.81 -6.73 -16.87
C MET A 354 1.99 -7.62 -17.24
N LEU A 355 3.18 -7.37 -16.66
CA LEU A 355 4.35 -8.20 -16.83
C LEU A 355 4.11 -9.64 -16.36
N ILE A 356 3.48 -9.80 -15.21
CA ILE A 356 3.11 -11.12 -14.69
C ILE A 356 2.08 -11.80 -15.61
N GLN A 357 1.08 -11.08 -16.09
CA GLN A 357 0.08 -11.61 -17.03
C GLN A 357 0.72 -12.03 -18.36
N THR A 358 1.65 -11.25 -18.92
CA THR A 358 2.34 -11.60 -20.16
C THR A 358 3.18 -12.88 -20.00
N VAL A 359 3.84 -13.03 -18.85
CA VAL A 359 4.62 -14.25 -18.54
C VAL A 359 3.72 -15.47 -18.37
N PHE A 360 2.53 -15.31 -17.75
CA PHE A 360 1.60 -16.42 -17.55
C PHE A 360 0.76 -16.80 -18.78
N LEU A 361 0.48 -15.83 -19.67
CA LEU A 361 -0.34 -16.08 -20.88
C LEU A 361 0.49 -16.49 -22.10
N ALA A 362 1.82 -16.34 -22.06
CA ALA A 362 2.69 -16.72 -23.17
C ALA A 362 2.78 -18.24 -23.42
N ASN A 363 2.26 -19.10 -22.51
CA ASN A 363 2.26 -20.57 -22.68
C ASN A 363 0.90 -21.23 -22.45
N PRO A 364 -0.09 -21.02 -23.34
CA PRO A 364 -1.34 -21.78 -23.28
C PRO A 364 -1.18 -23.27 -23.62
N GLU A 365 -0.08 -23.69 -24.30
CA GLU A 365 0.09 -25.06 -24.75
C GLU A 365 0.59 -26.05 -23.66
N GLN A 366 1.18 -25.57 -22.57
CA GLN A 366 1.62 -26.47 -21.49
C GLN A 366 0.50 -26.83 -20.52
N SER A 367 -0.49 -25.97 -20.31
CA SER A 367 -1.63 -26.29 -19.42
C SER A 367 -2.53 -27.40 -19.99
N THR A 368 -2.53 -27.59 -21.29
CA THR A 368 -3.32 -28.64 -21.97
C THR A 368 -2.57 -29.97 -22.10
N LYS A 369 -1.24 -30.02 -21.88
CA LYS A 369 -0.47 -31.27 -21.88
C LYS A 369 -0.50 -31.98 -20.52
N GLU A 370 -0.49 -31.26 -19.43
CA GLU A 370 -0.61 -31.85 -18.08
C GLU A 370 -1.98 -32.46 -17.77
N GLU A 371 -3.06 -31.98 -18.45
CA GLU A 371 -4.39 -32.56 -18.32
C GLU A 371 -4.61 -33.84 -19.18
N ARG A 372 -3.65 -34.23 -20.03
CA ARG A 372 -3.79 -35.37 -20.96
C ARG A 372 -2.90 -36.58 -20.67
N GLU A 373 -2.08 -36.53 -19.63
CA GLU A 373 -1.39 -37.75 -19.20
C GLU A 373 -2.31 -38.55 -18.23
N PRO A 374 -2.82 -39.72 -18.64
CA PRO A 374 -3.53 -40.58 -17.71
C PRO A 374 -2.51 -41.10 -16.69
N CYS A 375 -2.84 -40.99 -15.41
CA CYS A 375 -2.10 -41.65 -14.35
C CYS A 375 -1.92 -43.14 -14.67
N PRO A 376 -0.70 -43.69 -14.49
CA PRO A 376 -0.43 -45.13 -14.64
C PRO A 376 -1.14 -45.98 -13.60
#